data_ec3d2b5a3c2c1b8e4efce4f39c0f0505
#
_entry.id   ec3d2b5a3c2c1b8e4efce4f39c0f0505
#
_cell.length_a   1.000
_cell.length_b   1.000
_cell.length_c   1.000
_cell.angle_alpha   90.00
_cell.angle_beta   90.00
_cell.angle_gamma   90.00
#
_symmetry.space_group_name_H-M   'P 1'
#
loop_
_entity.id
_entity.type
_entity.pdbx_description
1 polymer ?
#
loop_
_entity_poly.entity_id
_entity_poly.type
_entity_poly.pdbx_seq_one_letter_code
_entity_poly.pdbx_strand_id
1 'polypeptide(L)'
;KDQQRETKREERRAPVSSSELSTGYSALTQDRGPQVNWVVFLIAACAILAFSAFAMAAPDSARETMHGIVLWIAENLGWYYVLTVTLVIGFVLWVAFSKEGSVRLGPDHSRPEYKFFTWLAMLFAAGVGIDMLFYSVTGPITQFIHPIDGDPRSLEAAEESVVWTMFHYGVAGWSMYSLIGMALGYFAYRWGMPLSIRAALYPLLGKRVRGATGDVIDIFALVGTVFGVATSMGIGVVLLSVGFSTLFGIPDGLGLQIALIIVAVVLTIAACTSGVDKGIRIISELNIWSAAAMLVYILIFGQTAFLMNGIVQ
;
A
#
# COMPACT_ATOMS: atom_id res chain seq x y z
N LYS A 1 29.04 43.99 10.69
CA LYS A 1 27.60 43.73 10.42
C LYS A 1 27.39 42.61 9.37
N ASP A 2 28.31 42.51 8.40
CA ASP A 2 28.17 41.47 7.33
C ASP A 2 28.59 40.08 7.81
N GLN A 3 29.63 39.98 8.63
CA GLN A 3 30.01 38.68 9.25
C GLN A 3 28.89 38.09 10.14
N GLN A 4 28.16 38.92 10.87
CA GLN A 4 26.99 38.44 11.66
C GLN A 4 25.79 38.03 10.79
N ARG A 5 25.69 38.55 9.57
CA ARG A 5 24.67 38.14 8.61
C ARG A 5 25.03 36.84 7.89
N GLU A 6 26.31 36.61 7.64
CA GLU A 6 26.80 35.36 7.06
C GLU A 6 26.69 34.20 8.06
N THR A 7 27.13 34.40 9.30
CA THR A 7 26.99 33.36 10.36
C THR A 7 25.51 32.99 10.59
N LYS A 8 24.59 33.95 10.61
CA LYS A 8 23.14 33.68 10.69
C LYS A 8 22.57 32.99 9.42
N ARG A 9 23.20 33.15 8.26
CA ARG A 9 22.82 32.43 7.04
C ARG A 9 23.36 31.01 7.03
N GLU A 10 24.55 30.79 7.56
CA GLU A 10 25.15 29.45 7.70
C GLU A 10 24.43 28.63 8.78
N GLU A 11 24.09 29.23 9.92
CA GLU A 11 23.25 28.58 10.95
C GLU A 11 21.86 28.22 10.43
N ARG A 12 21.30 28.98 9.47
CA ARG A 12 20.02 28.64 8.80
C ARG A 12 20.16 27.56 7.73
N ARG A 13 21.38 27.26 7.27
CA ARG A 13 21.70 26.25 6.25
C ARG A 13 22.26 24.96 6.84
N ALA A 14 22.69 24.97 8.10
CA ALA A 14 23.12 23.76 8.77
C ALA A 14 21.94 22.76 8.81
N PRO A 15 22.16 21.51 8.42
CA PRO A 15 21.12 20.50 8.55
C PRO A 15 20.76 20.39 10.02
N VAL A 16 19.48 20.58 10.33
CA VAL A 16 18.92 20.47 11.69
C VAL A 16 19.34 19.12 12.25
N SER A 17 20.04 19.09 13.39
CA SER A 17 20.52 17.85 13.97
C SER A 17 19.35 16.94 14.33
N SER A 18 19.53 15.63 14.24
CA SER A 18 18.50 14.64 14.59
C SER A 18 18.02 14.81 16.05
N SER A 19 18.88 15.31 16.94
CA SER A 19 18.56 15.63 18.35
C SER A 19 17.67 16.87 18.48
N GLU A 20 17.86 17.90 17.66
CA GLU A 20 17.01 19.10 17.66
C GLU A 20 15.64 18.81 17.09
N LEU A 21 15.55 17.96 16.05
CA LEU A 21 14.30 17.52 15.47
C LEU A 21 13.52 16.61 16.43
N SER A 22 14.16 15.66 17.07
CA SER A 22 13.53 14.78 18.05
C SER A 22 13.09 15.55 19.30
N THR A 23 13.91 16.46 19.82
CA THR A 23 13.57 17.31 20.97
C THR A 23 12.46 18.29 20.64
N GLY A 24 12.52 18.89 19.45
CA GLY A 24 11.47 19.82 18.97
C GLY A 24 10.14 19.13 18.75
N TYR A 25 10.11 17.87 18.32
CA TYR A 25 8.88 17.11 18.14
C TYR A 25 8.39 16.44 19.43
N SER A 26 9.29 15.91 20.28
CA SER A 26 8.96 15.32 21.58
C SER A 26 8.38 16.36 22.55
N ALA A 27 8.89 17.58 22.55
CA ALA A 27 8.33 18.68 23.35
C ALA A 27 6.88 19.04 22.96
N LEU A 28 6.41 18.57 21.82
CA LEU A 28 5.09 18.87 21.27
C LEU A 28 4.09 17.71 21.43
N THR A 29 4.59 16.51 21.68
CA THR A 29 3.78 15.29 21.88
C THR A 29 3.67 14.89 23.34
N GLN A 30 4.50 15.48 24.23
CA GLN A 30 4.64 15.05 25.62
C GLN A 30 3.43 15.36 26.50
N ASP A 31 2.47 16.20 26.07
CA ASP A 31 1.42 16.69 26.96
C ASP A 31 -0.02 16.28 26.61
N ARG A 32 -0.22 15.47 25.55
CA ARG A 32 -1.57 15.06 25.18
C ARG A 32 -1.57 13.59 24.76
N GLY A 33 -2.25 12.76 25.54
CA GLY A 33 -2.58 11.38 25.16
C GLY A 33 -3.18 11.32 23.75
N PRO A 34 -3.40 10.13 23.16
CA PRO A 34 -3.87 9.97 21.79
C PRO A 34 -5.17 10.76 21.58
N GLN A 35 -5.04 11.94 20.98
CA GLN A 35 -6.20 12.79 20.67
C GLN A 35 -6.56 12.62 19.21
N VAL A 36 -7.84 12.34 18.97
CA VAL A 36 -8.41 12.34 17.61
C VAL A 36 -8.36 13.77 17.08
N ASN A 37 -7.73 13.95 15.92
CA ASN A 37 -7.86 15.21 15.19
C ASN A 37 -9.25 15.26 14.54
N TRP A 38 -10.20 15.89 15.24
CA TRP A 38 -11.59 15.96 14.81
C TRP A 38 -11.79 16.61 13.45
N VAL A 39 -10.94 17.55 13.07
CA VAL A 39 -11.01 18.20 11.74
C VAL A 39 -10.72 17.19 10.65
N VAL A 40 -9.61 16.44 10.78
CA VAL A 40 -9.23 15.39 9.84
C VAL A 40 -10.29 14.29 9.80
N PHE A 41 -10.72 13.82 10.98
CA PHE A 41 -11.70 12.76 11.10
C PHE A 41 -13.04 13.12 10.44
N LEU A 42 -13.61 14.29 10.78
CA LEU A 42 -14.91 14.69 10.27
C LEU A 42 -14.89 14.94 8.75
N ILE A 43 -13.86 15.62 8.24
CA ILE A 43 -13.76 15.89 6.80
C ILE A 43 -13.59 14.58 6.03
N ALA A 44 -12.70 13.69 6.48
CA ALA A 44 -12.51 12.39 5.83
C ALA A 44 -13.78 11.52 5.90
N ALA A 45 -14.42 11.44 7.07
CA ALA A 45 -15.67 10.70 7.24
C ALA A 45 -16.79 11.26 6.36
N CYS A 46 -16.98 12.58 6.30
CA CYS A 46 -17.96 13.21 5.43
C CYS A 46 -17.68 12.92 3.95
N ALA A 47 -16.42 12.99 3.52
CA ALA A 47 -16.05 12.69 2.13
C ALA A 47 -16.35 11.23 1.76
N ILE A 48 -15.97 10.29 2.62
CA ILE A 48 -16.22 8.85 2.42
C ILE A 48 -17.72 8.56 2.40
N LEU A 49 -18.48 9.08 3.37
CA LEU A 49 -19.93 8.86 3.45
C LEU A 49 -20.68 9.50 2.28
N ALA A 50 -20.29 10.70 1.87
CA ALA A 50 -20.87 11.38 0.72
C ALA A 50 -20.63 10.58 -0.58
N PHE A 51 -19.42 10.11 -0.79
CA PHE A 51 -19.10 9.25 -1.94
C PHE A 51 -19.89 7.92 -1.88
N SER A 52 -19.94 7.28 -0.72
CA SER A 52 -20.70 6.02 -0.55
C SER A 52 -22.19 6.23 -0.81
N ALA A 53 -22.76 7.32 -0.30
CA ALA A 53 -24.16 7.68 -0.57
C ALA A 53 -24.42 7.94 -2.06
N PHE A 54 -23.53 8.66 -2.73
CA PHE A 54 -23.58 8.88 -4.18
C PHE A 54 -23.52 7.57 -4.96
N ALA A 55 -22.54 6.70 -4.63
CA ALA A 55 -22.39 5.41 -5.29
C ALA A 55 -23.62 4.47 -5.10
N MET A 56 -24.27 4.53 -3.93
CA MET A 56 -25.50 3.76 -3.66
C MET A 56 -26.74 4.36 -4.33
N ALA A 57 -26.87 5.69 -4.37
CA ALA A 57 -28.02 6.36 -4.93
C ALA A 57 -28.04 6.39 -6.47
N ALA A 58 -26.87 6.46 -7.09
CA ALA A 58 -26.71 6.58 -8.54
C ALA A 58 -25.48 5.76 -9.02
N PRO A 59 -25.53 4.41 -8.97
CA PRO A 59 -24.38 3.54 -9.25
C PRO A 59 -23.82 3.73 -10.66
N ASP A 60 -24.66 3.88 -11.66
CA ASP A 60 -24.22 4.05 -13.06
C ASP A 60 -23.49 5.39 -13.24
N SER A 61 -24.05 6.49 -12.69
CA SER A 61 -23.42 7.81 -12.74
C SER A 61 -22.11 7.85 -11.96
N ALA A 62 -22.05 7.16 -10.82
CA ALA A 62 -20.83 7.05 -10.04
C ALA A 62 -19.73 6.29 -10.81
N ARG A 63 -20.09 5.19 -11.46
CA ARG A 63 -19.19 4.40 -12.31
C ARG A 63 -18.66 5.22 -13.49
N GLU A 64 -19.55 5.90 -14.21
CA GLU A 64 -19.18 6.73 -15.36
C GLU A 64 -18.26 7.90 -14.94
N THR A 65 -18.62 8.58 -13.84
CA THR A 65 -17.81 9.67 -13.28
C THR A 65 -16.41 9.18 -12.89
N MET A 66 -16.30 8.06 -12.17
CA MET A 66 -15.00 7.51 -11.76
C MET A 66 -14.19 7.06 -12.97
N HIS A 67 -14.80 6.39 -13.94
CA HIS A 67 -14.15 5.99 -15.17
C HIS A 67 -13.62 7.21 -15.96
N GLY A 68 -14.41 8.26 -16.08
CA GLY A 68 -14.00 9.52 -16.72
C GLY A 68 -12.81 10.18 -16.02
N ILE A 69 -12.81 10.19 -14.67
CA ILE A 69 -11.68 10.71 -13.88
C ILE A 69 -10.42 9.88 -14.13
N VAL A 70 -10.52 8.55 -14.12
CA VAL A 70 -9.37 7.65 -14.36
C VAL A 70 -8.79 7.88 -15.75
N LEU A 71 -9.63 7.95 -16.78
CA LEU A 71 -9.18 8.24 -18.15
C LEU A 71 -8.49 9.60 -18.25
N TRP A 72 -9.10 10.64 -17.67
CA TRP A 72 -8.50 11.97 -17.65
C TRP A 72 -7.12 11.98 -16.97
N ILE A 73 -6.99 11.29 -15.83
CA ILE A 73 -5.71 11.14 -15.12
C ILE A 73 -4.70 10.41 -16.01
N ALA A 74 -5.09 9.31 -16.65
CA ALA A 74 -4.21 8.51 -17.50
C ALA A 74 -3.69 9.33 -18.68
N GLU A 75 -4.56 10.08 -19.34
CA GLU A 75 -4.21 10.90 -20.51
C GLU A 75 -3.35 12.13 -20.14
N ASN A 76 -3.64 12.79 -19.04
CA ASN A 76 -3.00 14.06 -18.71
C ASN A 76 -1.84 13.93 -17.72
N LEU A 77 -1.89 12.94 -16.81
CA LEU A 77 -0.90 12.75 -15.74
C LEU A 77 -0.14 11.42 -15.86
N GLY A 78 -0.39 10.59 -16.87
CA GLY A 78 0.29 9.30 -17.06
C GLY A 78 1.81 9.44 -17.03
N TRP A 79 2.37 10.43 -17.72
CA TRP A 79 3.80 10.72 -17.71
C TRP A 79 4.36 11.02 -16.30
N TYR A 80 3.57 11.72 -15.47
CA TYR A 80 3.95 12.04 -14.10
C TYR A 80 4.02 10.78 -13.22
N TYR A 81 3.06 9.87 -13.37
CA TYR A 81 3.06 8.60 -12.66
C TYR A 81 4.27 7.74 -13.06
N VAL A 82 4.52 7.58 -14.35
CA VAL A 82 5.67 6.80 -14.85
C VAL A 82 6.99 7.40 -14.35
N LEU A 83 7.15 8.72 -14.43
CA LEU A 83 8.35 9.40 -13.94
C LEU A 83 8.51 9.20 -12.43
N THR A 84 7.43 9.37 -11.66
CA THR A 84 7.46 9.21 -10.20
C THR A 84 7.85 7.80 -9.81
N VAL A 85 7.23 6.78 -10.41
CA VAL A 85 7.55 5.37 -10.13
C VAL A 85 9.00 5.06 -10.49
N THR A 86 9.48 5.53 -11.64
CA THR A 86 10.87 5.34 -12.06
C THR A 86 11.86 5.96 -11.07
N LEU A 87 11.59 7.18 -10.61
CA LEU A 87 12.42 7.84 -9.59
C LEU A 87 12.40 7.09 -8.26
N VAL A 88 11.23 6.58 -7.85
CA VAL A 88 11.10 5.79 -6.63
C VAL A 88 11.86 4.48 -6.72
N ILE A 89 11.75 3.75 -7.84
CA ILE A 89 12.56 2.53 -8.08
C ILE A 89 14.04 2.86 -7.99
N GLY A 90 14.49 3.89 -8.69
CA GLY A 90 15.89 4.33 -8.64
C GLY A 90 16.35 4.68 -7.22
N PHE A 91 15.53 5.39 -6.46
CA PHE A 91 15.81 5.75 -5.07
C PHE A 91 15.87 4.51 -4.16
N VAL A 92 14.91 3.61 -4.25
CA VAL A 92 14.86 2.38 -3.42
C VAL A 92 16.08 1.50 -3.72
N LEU A 93 16.44 1.32 -4.99
CA LEU A 93 17.63 0.57 -5.38
C LEU A 93 18.90 1.27 -4.90
N TRP A 94 19.00 2.60 -5.04
CA TRP A 94 20.12 3.36 -4.52
C TRP A 94 20.28 3.16 -3.00
N VAL A 95 19.20 3.26 -2.23
CA VAL A 95 19.23 3.00 -0.77
C VAL A 95 19.69 1.57 -0.50
N ALA A 96 19.14 0.57 -1.21
CA ALA A 96 19.45 -0.83 -0.98
C ALA A 96 20.94 -1.17 -1.19
N PHE A 97 21.60 -0.54 -2.17
CA PHE A 97 22.99 -0.79 -2.53
C PHE A 97 23.99 0.22 -1.95
N SER A 98 23.51 1.26 -1.27
CA SER A 98 24.35 2.29 -0.66
C SER A 98 24.64 1.99 0.83
N LYS A 99 25.49 2.82 1.43
CA LYS A 99 25.76 2.76 2.88
C LYS A 99 24.53 3.13 3.72
N GLU A 100 23.64 3.93 3.17
CA GLU A 100 22.39 4.36 3.79
C GLU A 100 21.45 3.17 4.06
N GLY A 101 21.51 2.13 3.24
CA GLY A 101 20.75 0.88 3.46
C GLY A 101 21.17 0.12 4.73
N SER A 102 22.33 0.40 5.31
CA SER A 102 22.76 -0.16 6.58
C SER A 102 22.21 0.59 7.81
N VAL A 103 21.55 1.73 7.62
CA VAL A 103 20.98 2.53 8.71
C VAL A 103 19.79 1.79 9.31
N ARG A 104 19.83 1.59 10.62
CA ARG A 104 18.71 0.95 11.33
C ARG A 104 17.51 1.87 11.38
N LEU A 105 16.32 1.32 11.13
CA LEU A 105 15.07 2.07 11.23
C LEU A 105 14.71 2.43 12.68
N GLY A 106 15.21 1.68 13.66
CA GLY A 106 15.07 1.96 15.08
C GLY A 106 16.35 2.54 15.70
N PRO A 107 16.35 2.75 17.04
CA PRO A 107 17.55 3.12 17.79
C PRO A 107 18.69 2.12 17.59
N ASP A 108 19.93 2.57 17.76
CA ASP A 108 21.13 1.74 17.45
C ASP A 108 21.25 0.48 18.33
N HIS A 109 20.68 0.50 19.53
CA HIS A 109 20.61 -0.64 20.44
C HIS A 109 19.44 -1.59 20.19
N SER A 110 18.49 -1.22 19.29
CA SER A 110 17.31 -2.03 19.02
C SER A 110 17.68 -3.34 18.32
N ARG A 111 16.92 -4.38 18.63
CA ARG A 111 17.01 -5.69 17.97
C ARG A 111 15.69 -6.00 17.28
N PRO A 112 15.70 -6.86 16.25
CA PRO A 112 14.46 -7.32 15.64
C PRO A 112 13.53 -7.97 16.68
N GLU A 113 12.29 -7.54 16.73
CA GLU A 113 11.26 -8.06 17.63
C GLU A 113 10.73 -9.42 17.15
N TYR A 114 10.64 -9.57 15.83
CA TYR A 114 10.14 -10.79 15.19
C TYR A 114 11.25 -11.57 14.50
N LYS A 115 11.05 -12.89 14.38
CA LYS A 115 11.88 -13.72 13.51
C LYS A 115 11.68 -13.32 12.06
N PHE A 116 12.70 -13.50 11.22
CA PHE A 116 12.68 -13.09 9.81
C PHE A 116 11.45 -13.60 9.06
N PHE A 117 11.07 -14.86 9.21
CA PHE A 117 9.89 -15.43 8.53
C PHE A 117 8.58 -14.78 8.99
N THR A 118 8.40 -14.58 10.29
CA THR A 118 7.20 -13.90 10.85
C THR A 118 7.10 -12.45 10.33
N TRP A 119 8.21 -11.72 10.34
CA TRP A 119 8.27 -10.38 9.78
C TRP A 119 7.94 -10.36 8.28
N LEU A 120 8.53 -11.28 7.51
CA LEU A 120 8.25 -11.44 6.08
C LEU A 120 6.78 -11.75 5.83
N ALA A 121 6.20 -12.68 6.61
CA ALA A 121 4.79 -13.05 6.50
C ALA A 121 3.85 -11.85 6.74
N MET A 122 4.12 -11.04 7.76
CA MET A 122 3.32 -9.84 8.04
C MET A 122 3.40 -8.79 6.92
N LEU A 123 4.57 -8.61 6.29
CA LEU A 123 4.73 -7.70 5.16
C LEU A 123 4.00 -8.19 3.91
N PHE A 124 4.16 -9.47 3.57
CA PHE A 124 3.57 -10.05 2.37
C PHE A 124 2.07 -10.29 2.48
N ALA A 125 1.53 -10.45 3.70
CA ALA A 125 0.12 -10.78 3.89
C ALA A 125 -0.83 -9.78 3.22
N ALA A 126 -0.46 -8.51 3.15
CA ALA A 126 -1.26 -7.48 2.51
C ALA A 126 -1.38 -7.65 0.98
N GLY A 127 -0.31 -8.14 0.32
CA GLY A 127 -0.27 -8.30 -1.14
C GLY A 127 -0.68 -9.67 -1.65
N VAL A 128 -0.56 -10.73 -0.84
CA VAL A 128 -0.78 -12.11 -1.31
C VAL A 128 -2.20 -12.33 -1.85
N GLY A 129 -3.22 -11.79 -1.19
CA GLY A 129 -4.61 -12.05 -1.57
C GLY A 129 -4.98 -11.47 -2.92
N ILE A 130 -4.70 -10.22 -3.16
CA ILE A 130 -5.11 -9.50 -4.36
C ILE A 130 -4.02 -9.52 -5.41
N ASP A 131 -2.81 -9.07 -5.08
CA ASP A 131 -1.77 -8.90 -6.07
C ASP A 131 -1.29 -10.26 -6.62
N MET A 132 -1.08 -11.25 -5.76
CA MET A 132 -0.58 -12.55 -6.21
C MET A 132 -1.69 -13.51 -6.64
N LEU A 133 -2.83 -13.59 -5.94
CA LEU A 133 -3.84 -14.59 -6.27
C LEU A 133 -4.83 -14.12 -7.33
N PHE A 134 -5.25 -12.87 -7.28
CA PHE A 134 -6.21 -12.35 -8.24
C PHE A 134 -5.52 -11.89 -9.52
N TYR A 135 -4.54 -10.97 -9.40
CA TYR A 135 -3.90 -10.39 -10.59
C TYR A 135 -2.92 -11.32 -11.29
N SER A 136 -2.41 -12.37 -10.65
CA SER A 136 -1.65 -13.41 -11.36
C SER A 136 -2.46 -14.16 -12.42
N VAL A 137 -3.78 -14.18 -12.27
CA VAL A 137 -4.69 -14.82 -13.25
C VAL A 137 -5.35 -13.77 -14.13
N THR A 138 -5.97 -12.75 -13.53
CA THR A 138 -6.72 -11.74 -14.28
C THR A 138 -5.82 -10.81 -15.06
N GLY A 139 -4.62 -10.51 -14.59
CA GLY A 139 -3.66 -9.66 -15.27
C GLY A 139 -3.29 -10.19 -16.65
N PRO A 140 -2.70 -11.39 -16.75
CA PRO A 140 -2.36 -11.97 -18.05
C PRO A 140 -3.57 -12.15 -18.98
N ILE A 141 -4.72 -12.59 -18.44
CA ILE A 141 -5.93 -12.77 -19.23
C ILE A 141 -6.42 -11.43 -19.79
N THR A 142 -6.41 -10.38 -19.00
CA THR A 142 -6.83 -9.04 -19.44
C THR A 142 -5.90 -8.52 -20.54
N GLN A 143 -4.59 -8.64 -20.36
CA GLN A 143 -3.61 -8.20 -21.36
C GLN A 143 -3.65 -9.04 -22.64
N PHE A 144 -3.96 -10.34 -22.55
CA PHE A 144 -4.16 -11.20 -23.71
C PHE A 144 -5.39 -10.83 -24.54
N ILE A 145 -6.50 -10.46 -23.85
CA ILE A 145 -7.76 -10.07 -24.51
C ILE A 145 -7.71 -8.62 -24.99
N HIS A 146 -7.07 -7.74 -24.25
CA HIS A 146 -6.92 -6.31 -24.52
C HIS A 146 -5.45 -5.90 -24.41
N PRO A 147 -4.59 -6.32 -25.34
CA PRO A 147 -3.18 -5.98 -25.33
C PRO A 147 -2.98 -4.47 -25.46
N ILE A 148 -1.88 -3.96 -24.92
CA ILE A 148 -1.50 -2.55 -25.06
C ILE A 148 -1.11 -2.26 -26.52
N ASP A 149 -0.49 -3.24 -27.18
CA ASP A 149 -0.07 -3.18 -28.57
C ASP A 149 -0.33 -4.53 -29.25
N GLY A 150 -0.46 -4.54 -30.58
CA GLY A 150 -0.67 -5.75 -31.35
C GLY A 150 -2.11 -6.27 -31.39
N ASP A 151 -2.28 -7.47 -31.98
CA ASP A 151 -3.58 -8.10 -32.20
C ASP A 151 -4.07 -8.85 -30.92
N PRO A 152 -5.32 -8.62 -30.50
CA PRO A 152 -5.90 -9.38 -29.38
C PRO A 152 -5.88 -10.88 -29.62
N ARG A 153 -5.61 -11.65 -28.59
CA ARG A 153 -5.60 -13.12 -28.59
C ARG A 153 -4.57 -13.73 -29.55
N SER A 154 -3.53 -12.98 -29.91
CA SER A 154 -2.39 -13.48 -30.67
C SER A 154 -1.38 -14.21 -29.79
N LEU A 155 -0.43 -14.92 -30.38
CA LEU A 155 0.68 -15.53 -29.63
C LEU A 155 1.55 -14.45 -28.98
N GLU A 156 1.79 -13.35 -29.70
CA GLU A 156 2.53 -12.20 -29.20
C GLU A 156 1.85 -11.59 -27.97
N ALA A 157 0.53 -11.34 -28.03
CA ALA A 157 -0.25 -10.88 -26.90
C ALA A 157 -0.19 -11.83 -25.69
N ALA A 158 -0.08 -13.15 -25.92
CA ALA A 158 0.06 -14.13 -24.85
C ALA A 158 1.43 -14.04 -24.16
N GLU A 159 2.51 -13.89 -24.92
CA GLU A 159 3.87 -13.73 -24.39
C GLU A 159 4.03 -12.41 -23.64
N GLU A 160 3.56 -11.31 -24.21
CA GLU A 160 3.64 -9.99 -23.58
C GLU A 160 2.72 -9.83 -22.35
N SER A 161 1.63 -10.57 -22.29
CA SER A 161 0.66 -10.47 -21.21
C SER A 161 1.26 -10.72 -19.83
N VAL A 162 2.20 -11.64 -19.73
CA VAL A 162 2.91 -11.95 -18.48
C VAL A 162 3.88 -10.83 -18.12
N VAL A 163 4.61 -10.32 -19.12
CA VAL A 163 5.58 -9.21 -18.93
C VAL A 163 4.87 -7.96 -18.43
N TRP A 164 3.76 -7.57 -19.05
CA TRP A 164 2.97 -6.42 -18.64
C TRP A 164 2.35 -6.60 -17.23
N THR A 165 1.91 -7.80 -16.92
CA THR A 165 1.39 -8.11 -15.58
C THR A 165 2.49 -7.98 -14.53
N MET A 166 3.69 -8.52 -14.78
CA MET A 166 4.82 -8.41 -13.88
C MET A 166 5.31 -6.95 -13.75
N PHE A 167 5.25 -6.17 -14.82
CA PHE A 167 5.58 -4.75 -14.77
C PHE A 167 4.63 -3.98 -13.85
N HIS A 168 3.32 -4.20 -13.95
CA HIS A 168 2.32 -3.50 -13.14
C HIS A 168 2.35 -3.91 -11.66
N TYR A 169 2.36 -5.22 -11.39
CA TYR A 169 2.20 -5.77 -10.04
C TYR A 169 3.52 -6.21 -9.39
N GLY A 170 4.63 -6.07 -10.10
CA GLY A 170 5.97 -6.41 -9.62
C GLY A 170 6.71 -5.21 -8.99
N VAL A 171 7.90 -4.95 -9.51
CA VAL A 171 8.84 -3.96 -8.94
C VAL A 171 8.24 -2.56 -8.84
N ALA A 172 7.42 -2.14 -9.79
CA ALA A 172 6.81 -0.82 -9.81
C ALA A 172 5.90 -0.59 -8.57
N GLY A 173 4.96 -1.50 -8.33
CA GLY A 173 4.08 -1.43 -7.16
C GLY A 173 4.83 -1.57 -5.84
N TRP A 174 5.68 -2.59 -5.72
CA TRP A 174 6.39 -2.88 -4.48
C TRP A 174 7.44 -1.84 -4.10
N SER A 175 7.99 -1.10 -5.06
CA SER A 175 8.89 0.02 -4.76
C SER A 175 8.17 1.16 -4.02
N MET A 176 6.90 1.43 -4.34
CA MET A 176 6.08 2.42 -3.64
C MET A 176 5.81 2.00 -2.19
N TYR A 177 5.47 0.72 -1.95
CA TYR A 177 5.33 0.18 -0.60
C TYR A 177 6.63 0.27 0.19
N SER A 178 7.76 -0.06 -0.44
CA SER A 178 9.08 0.02 0.18
C SER A 178 9.43 1.45 0.60
N LEU A 179 9.17 2.45 -0.27
CA LEU A 179 9.39 3.86 0.04
C LEU A 179 8.57 4.30 1.25
N ILE A 180 7.27 4.03 1.24
CA ILE A 180 6.37 4.42 2.34
C ILE A 180 6.75 3.70 3.64
N GLY A 181 7.03 2.40 3.57
CA GLY A 181 7.44 1.60 4.72
C GLY A 181 8.74 2.08 5.35
N MET A 182 9.75 2.37 4.52
CA MET A 182 11.03 2.94 4.99
C MET A 182 10.83 4.32 5.62
N ALA A 183 10.07 5.20 4.98
CA ALA A 183 9.83 6.54 5.49
C ALA A 183 9.10 6.50 6.84
N LEU A 184 7.99 5.78 6.92
CA LEU A 184 7.23 5.64 8.16
C LEU A 184 8.07 4.97 9.26
N GLY A 185 8.78 3.88 8.94
CA GLY A 185 9.65 3.20 9.89
C GLY A 185 10.77 4.09 10.41
N TYR A 186 11.47 4.78 9.53
CA TYR A 186 12.57 5.66 9.88
C TYR A 186 12.12 6.83 10.76
N PHE A 187 11.10 7.58 10.36
CA PHE A 187 10.65 8.74 11.11
C PHE A 187 9.95 8.37 12.43
N ALA A 188 9.18 7.27 12.46
CA ALA A 188 8.50 6.86 13.67
C ALA A 188 9.46 6.23 14.69
N TYR A 189 10.27 5.25 14.28
CA TYR A 189 11.05 4.47 15.23
C TYR A 189 12.43 5.07 15.52
N ARG A 190 13.08 5.70 14.53
CA ARG A 190 14.39 6.31 14.75
C ARG A 190 14.31 7.74 15.26
N TRP A 191 13.33 8.51 14.78
CA TRP A 191 13.16 9.92 15.18
C TRP A 191 12.08 10.14 16.22
N GLY A 192 11.34 9.08 16.62
CA GLY A 192 10.29 9.17 17.64
C GLY A 192 9.09 10.02 17.22
N MET A 193 8.84 10.16 15.93
CA MET A 193 7.69 10.90 15.39
C MET A 193 6.44 10.02 15.39
N PRO A 194 5.23 10.60 15.34
CA PRO A 194 4.01 9.82 15.14
C PRO A 194 4.05 9.02 13.86
N LEU A 195 3.46 7.83 13.88
CA LEU A 195 3.31 6.97 12.71
C LEU A 195 2.23 7.56 11.78
N SER A 196 2.60 8.58 11.02
CA SER A 196 1.70 9.28 10.10
C SER A 196 2.45 9.78 8.87
N ILE A 197 1.74 9.91 7.75
CA ILE A 197 2.34 10.41 6.49
C ILE A 197 2.83 11.85 6.66
N ARG A 198 2.11 12.71 7.42
CA ARG A 198 2.58 14.06 7.70
C ARG A 198 3.93 14.09 8.42
N ALA A 199 4.18 13.14 9.30
CA ALA A 199 5.45 13.06 10.02
C ALA A 199 6.61 12.73 9.08
N ALA A 200 6.42 11.81 8.13
CA ALA A 200 7.41 11.47 7.11
C ALA A 200 7.75 12.68 6.19
N LEU A 201 6.82 13.62 6.02
CA LEU A 201 7.04 14.84 5.23
C LEU A 201 7.62 16.02 6.03
N TYR A 202 7.84 15.83 7.35
CA TYR A 202 8.37 16.90 8.20
C TYR A 202 9.72 17.49 7.72
N PRO A 203 10.69 16.71 7.23
CA PRO A 203 11.95 17.28 6.73
C PRO A 203 11.79 18.22 5.55
N LEU A 204 10.75 18.01 4.73
CA LEU A 204 10.46 18.85 3.55
C LEU A 204 9.63 20.07 3.91
N LEU A 205 8.63 19.92 4.75
CA LEU A 205 7.62 20.95 5.05
C LEU A 205 7.87 21.68 6.38
N GLY A 206 8.75 21.16 7.23
CA GLY A 206 9.08 21.73 8.53
C GLY A 206 7.83 21.93 9.41
N LYS A 207 7.72 23.10 10.06
CA LYS A 207 6.61 23.43 10.96
C LYS A 207 5.23 23.48 10.28
N ARG A 208 5.15 23.54 8.94
CA ARG A 208 3.89 23.59 8.18
C ARG A 208 3.06 22.31 8.31
N VAL A 209 3.70 21.16 8.64
CA VAL A 209 2.97 19.89 8.87
C VAL A 209 2.05 19.91 10.09
N ARG A 210 2.15 20.94 10.96
CA ARG A 210 1.32 21.08 12.17
C ARG A 210 0.04 21.88 11.95
N GLY A 211 -0.10 22.54 10.82
CA GLY A 211 -1.27 23.34 10.47
C GLY A 211 -2.14 22.66 9.42
N ALA A 212 -2.94 23.46 8.75
CA ALA A 212 -3.86 23.03 7.70
C ALA A 212 -3.19 22.16 6.63
N THR A 213 -1.93 22.43 6.27
CA THR A 213 -1.17 21.59 5.32
C THR A 213 -1.04 20.14 5.82
N GLY A 214 -0.72 19.94 7.10
CA GLY A 214 -0.65 18.61 7.69
C GLY A 214 -2.01 17.94 7.76
N ASP A 215 -3.07 18.68 8.07
CA ASP A 215 -4.43 18.14 8.11
C ASP A 215 -4.88 17.69 6.72
N VAL A 216 -4.57 18.45 5.67
CA VAL A 216 -4.84 18.06 4.28
C VAL A 216 -4.10 16.77 3.91
N ILE A 217 -2.81 16.67 4.26
CA ILE A 217 -2.03 15.43 4.01
C ILE A 217 -2.67 14.23 4.69
N ASP A 218 -3.05 14.34 5.96
CA ASP A 218 -3.67 13.23 6.68
C ASP A 218 -5.07 12.91 6.17
N ILE A 219 -5.86 13.88 5.72
CA ILE A 219 -7.17 13.64 5.08
C ILE A 219 -6.98 12.80 3.81
N PHE A 220 -6.06 13.21 2.91
CA PHE A 220 -5.78 12.44 1.69
C PHE A 220 -5.25 11.04 2.00
N ALA A 221 -4.35 10.90 2.97
CA ALA A 221 -3.82 9.61 3.38
C ALA A 221 -4.92 8.70 3.95
N LEU A 222 -5.79 9.24 4.80
CA LEU A 222 -6.89 8.49 5.40
C LEU A 222 -7.93 8.07 4.37
N VAL A 223 -8.37 9.00 3.51
CA VAL A 223 -9.33 8.72 2.44
C VAL A 223 -8.77 7.69 1.47
N GLY A 224 -7.52 7.87 1.01
CA GLY A 224 -6.83 6.92 0.13
C GLY A 224 -6.72 5.52 0.76
N THR A 225 -6.38 5.44 2.04
CA THR A 225 -6.30 4.15 2.76
C THR A 225 -7.66 3.46 2.84
N VAL A 226 -8.73 4.19 3.19
CA VAL A 226 -10.07 3.61 3.30
C VAL A 226 -10.57 3.12 1.94
N PHE A 227 -10.40 3.89 0.88
CA PHE A 227 -10.78 3.45 -0.48
C PHE A 227 -9.94 2.27 -0.96
N GLY A 228 -8.62 2.26 -0.69
CA GLY A 228 -7.76 1.13 -1.01
C GLY A 228 -8.19 -0.16 -0.33
N VAL A 229 -8.45 -0.12 0.98
CA VAL A 229 -8.95 -1.28 1.75
C VAL A 229 -10.33 -1.71 1.26
N ALA A 230 -11.24 -0.77 0.99
CA ALA A 230 -12.58 -1.07 0.48
C ALA A 230 -12.53 -1.76 -0.89
N THR A 231 -11.65 -1.30 -1.79
CA THR A 231 -11.44 -1.92 -3.11
C THR A 231 -10.91 -3.35 -2.96
N SER A 232 -9.87 -3.55 -2.16
CA SER A 232 -9.29 -4.88 -1.93
C SER A 232 -10.30 -5.83 -1.29
N MET A 233 -11.08 -5.36 -0.31
CA MET A 233 -12.15 -6.15 0.30
C MET A 233 -13.24 -6.50 -0.72
N GLY A 234 -13.65 -5.56 -1.56
CA GLY A 234 -14.64 -5.79 -2.61
C GLY A 234 -14.21 -6.87 -3.60
N ILE A 235 -12.99 -6.78 -4.12
CA ILE A 235 -12.42 -7.80 -5.02
C ILE A 235 -12.36 -9.17 -4.31
N GLY A 236 -11.88 -9.22 -3.06
CA GLY A 236 -11.79 -10.46 -2.29
C GLY A 236 -13.15 -11.10 -2.04
N VAL A 237 -14.17 -10.31 -1.74
CA VAL A 237 -15.53 -10.81 -1.52
C VAL A 237 -16.15 -11.37 -2.81
N VAL A 238 -15.95 -10.69 -3.95
CA VAL A 238 -16.40 -11.19 -5.25
C VAL A 238 -15.73 -12.52 -5.60
N LEU A 239 -14.40 -12.62 -5.40
CA LEU A 239 -13.68 -13.88 -5.60
C LEU A 239 -14.22 -15.01 -4.73
N LEU A 240 -14.41 -14.73 -3.44
CA LEU A 240 -14.95 -15.73 -2.51
C LEU A 240 -16.38 -16.13 -2.90
N SER A 241 -17.22 -15.18 -3.31
CA SER A 241 -18.59 -15.45 -3.75
C SER A 241 -18.62 -16.40 -4.95
N VAL A 242 -17.81 -16.12 -5.97
CA VAL A 242 -17.63 -16.99 -7.15
C VAL A 242 -17.07 -18.37 -6.74
N GLY A 243 -16.08 -18.39 -5.83
CA GLY A 243 -15.50 -19.63 -5.31
C GLY A 243 -16.53 -20.48 -4.59
N PHE A 244 -17.33 -19.91 -3.70
CA PHE A 244 -18.42 -20.62 -3.01
C PHE A 244 -19.51 -21.12 -3.97
N SER A 245 -19.83 -20.34 -4.97
CA SER A 245 -20.78 -20.73 -6.02
C SER A 245 -20.26 -21.94 -6.80
N THR A 246 -19.00 -21.90 -7.21
CA THR A 246 -18.40 -22.94 -8.06
C THR A 246 -18.19 -24.24 -7.28
N LEU A 247 -17.72 -24.17 -6.03
CA LEU A 247 -17.33 -25.35 -5.24
C LEU A 247 -18.50 -25.99 -4.50
N PHE A 248 -19.44 -25.17 -4.01
CA PHE A 248 -20.51 -25.63 -3.13
C PHE A 248 -21.91 -25.45 -3.72
N GLY A 249 -22.02 -24.88 -4.93
CA GLY A 249 -23.32 -24.61 -5.56
C GLY A 249 -24.17 -23.56 -4.85
N ILE A 250 -23.56 -22.74 -3.99
CA ILE A 250 -24.26 -21.63 -3.30
C ILE A 250 -24.53 -20.53 -4.32
N PRO A 251 -25.77 -20.06 -4.49
CA PRO A 251 -26.06 -19.03 -5.48
C PRO A 251 -25.23 -17.77 -5.24
N ASP A 252 -24.49 -17.33 -6.28
CA ASP A 252 -23.80 -16.05 -6.26
C ASP A 252 -24.83 -14.92 -6.27
N GLY A 253 -24.68 -13.98 -5.36
CA GLY A 253 -25.59 -12.86 -5.25
C GLY A 253 -25.29 -11.93 -4.08
N LEU A 254 -26.01 -10.82 -4.05
CA LEU A 254 -25.81 -9.76 -3.07
C LEU A 254 -25.87 -10.25 -1.61
N GLY A 255 -26.73 -11.22 -1.30
CA GLY A 255 -26.87 -11.78 0.05
C GLY A 255 -25.61 -12.50 0.52
N LEU A 256 -24.99 -13.32 -0.33
CA LEU A 256 -23.73 -14.00 -0.04
C LEU A 256 -22.60 -12.98 0.11
N GLN A 257 -22.51 -12.00 -0.78
CA GLN A 257 -21.49 -10.95 -0.74
C GLN A 257 -21.57 -10.12 0.54
N ILE A 258 -22.77 -9.71 0.96
CA ILE A 258 -22.98 -9.00 2.23
C ILE A 258 -22.54 -9.85 3.43
N ALA A 259 -22.93 -11.14 3.45
CA ALA A 259 -22.52 -12.05 4.51
C ALA A 259 -20.98 -12.19 4.60
N LEU A 260 -20.31 -12.31 3.46
CA LEU A 260 -18.86 -12.39 3.38
C LEU A 260 -18.18 -11.08 3.84
N ILE A 261 -18.73 -9.91 3.50
CA ILE A 261 -18.26 -8.62 4.00
C ILE A 261 -18.37 -8.57 5.52
N ILE A 262 -19.51 -8.94 6.07
CA ILE A 262 -19.70 -8.93 7.53
C ILE A 262 -18.69 -9.85 8.22
N VAL A 263 -18.49 -11.06 7.72
CA VAL A 263 -17.47 -11.99 8.25
C VAL A 263 -16.08 -11.40 8.17
N ALA A 264 -15.70 -10.81 7.02
CA ALA A 264 -14.39 -10.19 6.83
C ALA A 264 -14.17 -9.02 7.80
N VAL A 265 -15.18 -8.16 7.99
CA VAL A 265 -15.12 -7.04 8.93
C VAL A 265 -14.97 -7.53 10.37
N VAL A 266 -15.76 -8.52 10.78
CA VAL A 266 -15.67 -9.10 12.14
C VAL A 266 -14.28 -9.71 12.39
N LEU A 267 -13.75 -10.46 11.43
CA LEU A 267 -12.39 -11.02 11.52
C LEU A 267 -11.33 -9.92 11.60
N THR A 268 -11.48 -8.86 10.82
CA THR A 268 -10.56 -7.71 10.83
C THR A 268 -10.59 -7.00 12.19
N ILE A 269 -11.77 -6.74 12.75
CA ILE A 269 -11.92 -6.14 14.07
C ILE A 269 -11.26 -7.04 15.13
N ALA A 270 -11.55 -8.34 15.09
CA ALA A 270 -10.96 -9.29 16.03
C ALA A 270 -9.41 -9.34 15.91
N ALA A 271 -8.87 -9.33 14.70
CA ALA A 271 -7.44 -9.28 14.46
C ALA A 271 -6.80 -7.99 14.98
N CYS A 272 -7.38 -6.84 14.67
CA CYS A 272 -6.88 -5.53 15.11
C CYS A 272 -6.96 -5.35 16.64
N THR A 273 -8.04 -5.79 17.26
CA THR A 273 -8.23 -5.65 18.73
C THR A 273 -7.38 -6.62 19.53
N SER A 274 -7.04 -7.78 18.98
CA SER A 274 -6.13 -8.75 19.62
C SER A 274 -4.64 -8.37 19.53
N GLY A 275 -4.32 -7.34 18.76
CA GLY A 275 -2.97 -6.78 18.62
C GLY A 275 -2.11 -7.48 17.59
N VAL A 276 -0.94 -6.87 17.32
CA VAL A 276 -0.01 -7.33 16.28
C VAL A 276 0.54 -8.72 16.59
N ASP A 277 0.89 -8.98 17.83
CA ASP A 277 1.53 -10.23 18.26
C ASP A 277 0.63 -11.48 18.16
N LYS A 278 -0.67 -11.30 18.27
CA LYS A 278 -1.61 -12.43 18.29
C LYS A 278 -2.44 -12.50 17.02
N GLY A 279 -3.25 -11.46 16.75
CA GLY A 279 -4.19 -11.47 15.63
C GLY A 279 -3.50 -11.35 14.29
N ILE A 280 -2.82 -10.23 14.06
CA ILE A 280 -2.22 -9.92 12.77
C ILE A 280 -1.16 -10.97 12.41
N ARG A 281 -0.27 -11.32 13.33
CA ARG A 281 0.79 -12.31 13.09
C ARG A 281 0.25 -13.67 12.70
N ILE A 282 -0.70 -14.22 13.45
CA ILE A 282 -1.23 -15.56 13.21
C ILE A 282 -1.93 -15.64 11.84
N ILE A 283 -2.76 -14.63 11.53
CA ILE A 283 -3.46 -14.58 10.24
C ILE A 283 -2.46 -14.41 9.09
N SER A 284 -1.44 -13.58 9.26
CA SER A 284 -0.40 -13.39 8.25
C SER A 284 0.41 -14.65 7.99
N GLU A 285 0.84 -15.35 9.04
CA GLU A 285 1.57 -16.62 8.91
C GLU A 285 0.70 -17.69 8.24
N LEU A 286 -0.59 -17.81 8.62
CA LEU A 286 -1.53 -18.74 7.99
C LEU A 286 -1.72 -18.42 6.51
N ASN A 287 -1.87 -17.14 6.16
CA ASN A 287 -2.02 -16.70 4.77
C ASN A 287 -0.81 -17.10 3.91
N ILE A 288 0.42 -16.83 4.38
CA ILE A 288 1.65 -17.20 3.66
C ILE A 288 1.81 -18.70 3.52
N TRP A 289 1.52 -19.47 4.57
CA TRP A 289 1.59 -20.94 4.48
C TRP A 289 0.56 -21.51 3.52
N SER A 290 -0.66 -20.95 3.49
CA SER A 290 -1.70 -21.35 2.54
C SER A 290 -1.30 -21.03 1.10
N ALA A 291 -0.75 -19.83 0.85
CA ALA A 291 -0.26 -19.44 -0.46
C ALA A 291 0.92 -20.34 -0.91
N ALA A 292 1.89 -20.61 -0.02
CA ALA A 292 3.02 -21.48 -0.31
C ALA A 292 2.55 -22.90 -0.63
N ALA A 293 1.61 -23.45 0.14
CA ALA A 293 1.05 -24.77 -0.11
C ALA A 293 0.35 -24.85 -1.48
N MET A 294 -0.41 -23.79 -1.84
CA MET A 294 -1.06 -23.69 -3.15
C MET A 294 -0.04 -23.63 -4.30
N LEU A 295 1.00 -22.82 -4.16
CA LEU A 295 2.07 -22.73 -5.18
C LEU A 295 2.79 -24.07 -5.36
N VAL A 296 3.12 -24.75 -4.25
CA VAL A 296 3.74 -26.10 -4.28
C VAL A 296 2.79 -27.11 -4.93
N TYR A 297 1.50 -27.05 -4.61
CA TYR A 297 0.50 -27.91 -5.24
C TYR A 297 0.46 -27.69 -6.76
N ILE A 298 0.39 -26.44 -7.22
CA ILE A 298 0.38 -26.12 -8.64
C ILE A 298 1.69 -26.57 -9.32
N LEU A 299 2.82 -26.42 -8.66
CA LEU A 299 4.11 -26.84 -9.18
C LEU A 299 4.20 -28.36 -9.36
N ILE A 300 3.68 -29.14 -8.40
CA ILE A 300 3.75 -30.61 -8.43
C ILE A 300 2.72 -31.24 -9.38
N PHE A 301 1.47 -30.74 -9.31
CA PHE A 301 0.34 -31.32 -10.04
C PHE A 301 0.02 -30.60 -11.36
N GLY A 302 0.62 -29.45 -11.61
CA GLY A 302 0.51 -28.71 -12.85
C GLY A 302 1.53 -29.15 -13.90
N GLN A 303 1.67 -28.39 -14.96
CA GLN A 303 2.68 -28.62 -16.00
C GLN A 303 4.03 -28.04 -15.56
N THR A 304 4.73 -28.73 -14.67
CA THR A 304 5.98 -28.25 -14.05
C THR A 304 7.01 -27.78 -15.06
N ALA A 305 7.24 -28.53 -16.16
CA ALA A 305 8.21 -28.15 -17.19
C ALA A 305 7.81 -26.83 -17.89
N PHE A 306 6.53 -26.64 -18.18
CA PHE A 306 6.02 -25.40 -18.77
C PHE A 306 6.18 -24.22 -17.82
N LEU A 307 5.83 -24.41 -16.53
CA LEU A 307 5.96 -23.38 -15.53
C LEU A 307 7.42 -22.96 -15.33
N MET A 308 8.33 -23.92 -15.25
CA MET A 308 9.76 -23.64 -15.07
C MET A 308 10.39 -22.99 -16.30
N ASN A 309 9.97 -23.37 -17.50
CA ASN A 309 10.43 -22.70 -18.72
C ASN A 309 9.92 -21.26 -18.79
N GLY A 310 8.67 -20.98 -18.39
CA GLY A 310 8.12 -19.64 -18.36
C GLY A 310 8.78 -18.68 -17.34
N ILE A 311 9.50 -19.19 -16.36
CA ILE A 311 10.30 -18.36 -15.44
C ILE A 311 11.61 -17.89 -16.10
N VAL A 312 12.13 -18.65 -17.07
CA VAL A 312 13.44 -18.40 -17.70
C VAL A 312 13.31 -17.59 -18.98
N GLN A 313 12.17 -17.62 -19.64
CA GLN A 313 11.86 -16.82 -20.83
C GLN A 313 11.51 -15.38 -20.43
#